data_a2abd045151f18bdc795b6905359aa52
#
_entry.id   a2abd045151f18bdc795b6905359aa52
#
_cell.length_a   1.000
_cell.length_b   1.000
_cell.length_c   1.000
_cell.angle_alpha   90.00
_cell.angle_beta   90.00
_cell.angle_gamma   90.00
#
_symmetry.space_group_name_H-M   'P 1'
#
loop_
_entity.id
_entity.type
_entity.pdbx_description
1 polymer ?
#
loop_
_entity_poly.entity_id
_entity_poly.type
_entity_poly.pdbx_seq_one_letter_code
_entity_poly.pdbx_strand_id
1 'polypeptide(L)'
;MKVFYWSPFISEVATTFAVINSIKAIKKFSKNKKINCKVIDVFKEWSSYQEILDHNNIETIKLKTSLNIKRLPVKGFLKSRFTYILVFFFSIIKLHKIIKKEKPDYLIIHLISYIPLILLNLFNYQTKFILRISGY
;
A
#
# COMPACT_ATOMS: atom_id res chain seq x y z
N MET A 1 18.52 -0.87 -1.36
CA MET A 1 17.43 -1.03 -0.40
C MET A 1 16.10 -0.89 -1.12
N LYS A 2 15.16 -1.83 -0.92
CA LYS A 2 13.82 -1.81 -1.51
C LYS A 2 12.80 -1.43 -0.44
N VAL A 3 12.04 -0.37 -0.66
CA VAL A 3 11.00 0.12 0.25
C VAL A 3 9.67 0.14 -0.49
N PHE A 4 8.74 -0.70 -0.07
CA PHE A 4 7.43 -0.77 -0.69
C PHE A 4 6.40 -0.11 0.21
N TYR A 5 5.40 0.50 -0.43
CA TYR A 5 4.27 1.14 0.24
C TYR A 5 2.99 0.43 -0.14
N TRP A 6 2.23 0.05 0.85
CA TRP A 6 0.89 -0.46 0.67
C TRP A 6 -0.11 0.40 1.45
N SER A 7 -0.94 1.09 0.71
CA SER A 7 -1.95 1.99 1.24
C SER A 7 -3.22 1.81 0.42
N PRO A 8 -4.00 0.74 0.68
CA PRO A 8 -5.27 0.56 -0.01
C PRO A 8 -6.26 1.61 0.45
N PHE A 9 -6.91 2.28 -0.50
CA PHE A 9 -7.95 3.26 -0.22
C PHE A 9 -9.15 3.04 -1.15
N ILE A 10 -10.33 3.37 -0.65
CA ILE A 10 -11.60 3.19 -1.36
C ILE A 10 -12.10 4.53 -1.92
N SER A 11 -11.71 5.63 -1.29
CA SER A 11 -12.02 7.01 -1.67
C SER A 11 -10.76 7.85 -1.61
N GLU A 12 -10.79 9.03 -2.22
CA GLU A 12 -9.70 9.99 -2.12
C GLU A 12 -9.44 10.36 -0.66
N VAL A 13 -8.21 10.13 -0.21
CA VAL A 13 -7.80 10.34 1.18
C VAL A 13 -6.46 11.03 1.27
N ALA A 14 -6.26 11.82 2.32
CA ALA A 14 -5.01 12.52 2.58
C ALA A 14 -3.78 11.59 2.67
N THR A 15 -3.99 10.31 2.98
CA THR A 15 -2.93 9.29 3.04
C THR A 15 -2.21 9.10 1.72
N THR A 16 -2.85 9.36 0.57
CA THR A 16 -2.21 9.28 -0.76
C THR A 16 -1.05 10.25 -0.87
N PHE A 17 -1.28 11.52 -0.52
CA PHE A 17 -0.23 12.54 -0.51
C PHE A 17 0.83 12.25 0.57
N ALA A 18 0.44 11.69 1.70
CA ALA A 18 1.37 11.29 2.75
C ALA A 18 2.34 10.20 2.26
N VAL A 19 1.88 9.23 1.46
CA VAL A 19 2.73 8.22 0.82
C VAL A 19 3.69 8.88 -0.16
N ILE A 20 3.19 9.72 -1.07
CA ILE A 20 4.01 10.40 -2.09
C ILE A 20 5.09 11.25 -1.41
N ASN A 21 4.72 12.05 -0.43
CA ASN A 21 5.65 12.91 0.31
C ASN A 21 6.69 12.10 1.10
N SER A 22 6.29 10.97 1.68
CA SER A 22 7.22 10.06 2.36
C SER A 22 8.26 9.49 1.38
N ILE A 23 7.84 9.07 0.19
CA ILE A 23 8.75 8.58 -0.85
C ILE A 23 9.72 9.68 -1.31
N LYS A 24 9.20 10.89 -1.54
CA LYS A 24 10.02 12.06 -1.90
C LYS A 24 11.06 12.36 -0.82
N ALA A 25 10.67 12.35 0.43
CA ALA A 25 11.57 12.57 1.56
C ALA A 25 12.67 11.50 1.64
N ILE A 26 12.30 10.22 1.52
CA ILE A 26 13.28 9.12 1.52
C ILE A 26 14.28 9.30 0.37
N LYS A 27 13.82 9.57 -0.85
CA LYS A 27 14.68 9.81 -2.01
C LYS A 27 15.61 11.00 -1.81
N LYS A 28 15.08 12.12 -1.26
CA LYS A 28 15.85 13.35 -1.01
C LYS A 28 16.94 13.16 0.05
N PHE A 29 16.64 12.47 1.14
CA PHE A 29 17.54 12.37 2.30
C PHE A 29 18.41 11.10 2.31
N SER A 30 18.24 10.20 1.36
CA SER A 30 19.02 8.95 1.27
C SER A 30 20.47 9.12 0.82
N LYS A 31 20.97 10.31 0.76
CA LYS A 31 22.26 10.90 0.32
C LYS A 31 23.19 10.02 -0.54
N ASN A 32 23.39 8.75 -0.30
CA ASN A 32 24.32 7.90 -1.05
C ASN A 32 23.83 6.44 -1.22
N LYS A 33 22.59 6.16 -0.85
CA LYS A 33 22.03 4.81 -0.97
C LYS A 33 21.00 4.76 -2.08
N LYS A 34 21.20 3.91 -3.06
CA LYS A 34 20.21 3.63 -4.10
C LYS A 34 18.99 2.98 -3.44
N ILE A 35 17.95 3.78 -3.15
CA ILE A 35 16.71 3.29 -2.59
C ILE A 35 15.67 3.18 -3.70
N ASN A 36 15.14 1.97 -3.87
CA ASN A 36 14.06 1.69 -4.80
C ASN A 36 12.74 1.72 -4.03
N CYS A 37 11.96 2.78 -4.23
CA CYS A 37 10.63 2.95 -3.62
C CYS A 37 9.55 2.59 -4.64
N LYS A 38 8.62 1.70 -4.25
CA LYS A 38 7.48 1.32 -5.10
C LYS A 38 6.18 1.39 -4.31
N VAL A 39 5.10 1.75 -5.00
CA VAL A 39 3.74 1.71 -4.45
C VAL A 39 3.05 0.44 -4.96
N ILE A 40 2.38 -0.27 -4.06
CA ILE A 40 1.58 -1.45 -4.40
C ILE A 40 0.15 -1.00 -4.68
N ASP A 41 -0.28 -1.19 -5.92
CA ASP A 41 -1.64 -0.91 -6.40
C ASP A 41 -2.39 -2.24 -6.54
N VAL A 42 -3.29 -2.52 -5.61
CA VAL A 42 -3.99 -3.82 -5.55
C VAL A 42 -5.22 -3.84 -6.42
N PHE A 43 -5.98 -2.75 -6.46
CA PHE A 43 -7.31 -2.69 -7.08
C PHE A 43 -7.47 -1.53 -8.06
N LYS A 44 -6.37 -1.01 -8.59
CA LYS A 44 -6.32 0.20 -9.42
C LYS A 44 -6.72 1.48 -8.67
N GLU A 45 -6.60 1.47 -7.34
CA GLU A 45 -6.87 2.63 -6.49
C GLU A 45 -5.94 3.80 -6.81
N TRP A 46 -4.72 3.53 -7.25
CA TRP A 46 -3.73 4.54 -7.62
C TRP A 46 -3.87 5.09 -9.04
N SER A 47 -4.84 4.60 -9.83
CA SER A 47 -4.96 4.99 -11.25
C SER A 47 -5.22 6.49 -11.46
N SER A 48 -5.97 7.15 -10.57
CA SER A 48 -6.22 8.59 -10.61
C SER A 48 -5.00 9.44 -10.21
N TYR A 49 -3.99 8.84 -9.63
CA TYR A 49 -2.75 9.50 -9.21
C TYR A 49 -1.55 9.13 -10.08
N GLN A 50 -1.76 8.42 -11.18
CA GLN A 50 -0.68 7.90 -12.02
C GLN A 50 0.23 9.02 -12.53
N GLU A 51 -0.34 10.13 -12.99
CA GLU A 51 0.43 11.30 -13.47
C GLU A 51 1.35 11.87 -12.40
N ILE A 52 0.85 11.97 -11.15
CA ILE A 52 1.64 12.46 -10.01
C ILE A 52 2.75 11.48 -9.66
N LEU A 53 2.47 10.17 -9.73
CA LEU A 53 3.48 9.12 -9.48
C LEU A 53 4.57 9.18 -10.55
N ASP A 54 4.21 9.27 -11.82
CA ASP A 54 5.13 9.32 -12.95
C ASP A 54 6.00 10.59 -12.91
N HIS A 55 5.40 11.75 -12.63
CA HIS A 55 6.13 13.02 -12.44
C HIS A 55 7.19 12.93 -11.31
N ASN A 56 6.93 12.14 -10.28
CA ASN A 56 7.86 11.95 -9.16
C ASN A 56 8.74 10.69 -9.33
N ASN A 57 8.74 10.05 -10.51
CA ASN A 57 9.46 8.82 -10.79
C ASN A 57 9.20 7.72 -9.74
N ILE A 58 7.93 7.54 -9.36
CA ILE A 58 7.49 6.54 -8.40
C ILE A 58 6.90 5.35 -9.15
N GLU A 59 7.58 4.21 -9.08
CA GLU A 59 7.11 2.97 -9.72
C GLU A 59 5.92 2.38 -8.98
N THR A 60 4.97 1.83 -9.75
CA THR A 60 3.78 1.16 -9.22
C THR A 60 3.81 -0.32 -9.54
N ILE A 61 3.60 -1.17 -8.53
CA ILE A 61 3.38 -2.61 -8.71
C ILE A 61 1.89 -2.85 -8.82
N LYS A 62 1.41 -3.00 -10.07
CA LYS A 62 -0.01 -3.26 -10.33
C LYS A 62 -0.33 -4.75 -10.19
N LEU A 63 -1.29 -5.06 -9.33
CA LEU A 63 -1.79 -6.42 -9.15
C LEU A 63 -3.01 -6.65 -10.07
N LYS A 64 -2.98 -7.74 -10.82
CA LYS A 64 -4.16 -8.16 -11.59
C LYS A 64 -5.22 -8.69 -10.61
N THR A 65 -6.25 -7.90 -10.31
CA THR A 65 -7.40 -8.34 -9.53
C THR A 65 -8.66 -8.32 -10.39
N SER A 66 -9.52 -9.31 -10.17
CA SER A 66 -10.88 -9.35 -10.76
C SER A 66 -11.88 -8.48 -9.99
N LEU A 67 -11.53 -8.07 -8.75
CA LEU A 67 -12.37 -7.22 -7.92
C LEU A 67 -12.29 -5.77 -8.38
N ASN A 68 -13.44 -5.23 -8.73
CA ASN A 68 -13.58 -3.80 -9.03
C ASN A 68 -14.07 -3.09 -7.76
N ILE A 69 -13.17 -2.39 -7.07
CA ILE A 69 -13.50 -1.60 -5.86
C ILE A 69 -14.64 -0.60 -6.12
N LYS A 70 -14.70 -0.02 -7.32
CA LYS A 70 -15.74 0.96 -7.67
C LYS A 70 -17.18 0.39 -7.59
N ARG A 71 -17.31 -0.94 -7.58
CA ARG A 71 -18.62 -1.63 -7.46
C ARG A 71 -18.96 -2.04 -6.02
N LEU A 72 -18.02 -1.89 -5.10
CA LEU A 72 -18.26 -2.24 -3.70
C LEU A 72 -19.00 -1.12 -2.98
N PRO A 73 -19.91 -1.44 -2.04
CA PRO A 73 -20.67 -0.45 -1.31
C PRO A 73 -19.76 0.34 -0.36
N VAL A 74 -19.60 1.64 -0.65
CA VAL A 74 -18.72 2.55 0.11
C VAL A 74 -19.50 3.40 1.11
N LYS A 75 -20.81 3.60 0.87
CA LYS A 75 -21.66 4.44 1.70
C LYS A 75 -22.31 3.64 2.83
N GLY A 76 -22.20 4.16 4.06
CA GLY A 76 -22.76 3.57 5.27
C GLY A 76 -21.70 2.84 6.14
N PHE A 77 -21.84 3.01 7.46
CA PHE A 77 -20.88 2.56 8.45
C PHE A 77 -20.57 1.04 8.39
N LEU A 78 -21.58 0.20 8.33
CA LEU A 78 -21.42 -1.25 8.26
C LEU A 78 -20.93 -1.71 6.88
N LYS A 79 -21.47 -1.12 5.81
CA LYS A 79 -21.13 -1.49 4.43
C LYS A 79 -19.67 -1.15 4.11
N SER A 80 -19.18 0.01 4.54
CA SER A 80 -17.79 0.41 4.34
C SER A 80 -16.81 -0.50 5.09
N ARG A 81 -17.13 -0.91 6.31
CA ARG A 81 -16.32 -1.85 7.08
C ARG A 81 -16.25 -3.23 6.44
N PHE A 82 -17.39 -3.74 5.96
CA PHE A 82 -17.44 -5.01 5.23
C PHE A 82 -16.60 -4.95 3.96
N THR A 83 -16.71 -3.86 3.20
CA THR A 83 -15.87 -3.62 2.01
C THR A 83 -14.37 -3.59 2.39
N TYR A 84 -14.01 -2.93 3.49
CA TYR A 84 -12.63 -2.92 3.99
C TYR A 84 -12.12 -4.32 4.32
N ILE A 85 -12.92 -5.15 4.97
CA ILE A 85 -12.57 -6.54 5.32
C ILE A 85 -12.35 -7.35 4.04
N LEU A 86 -13.22 -7.24 3.06
CA LEU A 86 -13.06 -7.93 1.77
C LEU A 86 -11.78 -7.48 1.04
N VAL A 87 -11.59 -6.17 0.89
CA VAL A 87 -10.38 -5.58 0.29
C VAL A 87 -9.14 -6.12 0.97
N PHE A 88 -9.18 -6.21 2.29
CA PHE A 88 -8.09 -6.69 3.10
C PHE A 88 -7.76 -8.17 2.83
N PHE A 89 -8.75 -9.08 2.92
CA PHE A 89 -8.52 -10.51 2.67
C PHE A 89 -8.00 -10.78 1.26
N PHE A 90 -8.58 -10.15 0.25
CA PHE A 90 -8.11 -10.30 -1.13
C PHE A 90 -6.71 -9.72 -1.35
N SER A 91 -6.34 -8.69 -0.61
CA SER A 91 -5.01 -8.08 -0.70
C SER A 91 -3.93 -8.95 -0.11
N ILE A 92 -4.18 -9.61 1.02
CA ILE A 92 -3.15 -10.37 1.75
C ILE A 92 -2.55 -11.48 0.90
N ILE A 93 -3.38 -12.27 0.21
CA ILE A 93 -2.88 -13.36 -0.63
C ILE A 93 -1.94 -12.82 -1.72
N LYS A 94 -2.27 -11.66 -2.27
CA LYS A 94 -1.47 -11.04 -3.33
C LYS A 94 -0.23 -10.35 -2.79
N LEU A 95 -0.34 -9.70 -1.65
CA LEU A 95 0.79 -9.15 -0.92
C LEU A 95 1.80 -10.23 -0.55
N HIS A 96 1.33 -11.37 -0.04
CA HIS A 96 2.18 -12.52 0.23
C HIS A 96 3.03 -12.89 -0.99
N LYS A 97 2.40 -13.03 -2.17
CA LYS A 97 3.10 -13.36 -3.41
C LYS A 97 4.15 -12.31 -3.79
N ILE A 98 3.83 -11.01 -3.64
CA ILE A 98 4.77 -9.92 -3.94
C ILE A 98 5.94 -9.93 -2.96
N ILE A 99 5.67 -9.99 -1.66
CA ILE A 99 6.70 -9.96 -0.64
C ILE A 99 7.67 -11.13 -0.84
N LYS A 100 7.14 -12.32 -1.11
CA LYS A 100 7.94 -13.52 -1.36
C LYS A 100 8.79 -13.42 -2.63
N LYS A 101 8.24 -12.80 -3.70
CA LYS A 101 8.92 -12.64 -4.99
C LYS A 101 9.96 -11.51 -4.95
N GLU A 102 9.55 -10.34 -4.50
CA GLU A 102 10.36 -9.11 -4.58
C GLU A 102 11.30 -8.94 -3.39
N LYS A 103 11.00 -9.57 -2.25
CA LYS A 103 11.77 -9.52 -1.00
C LYS A 103 12.15 -8.08 -0.63
N PRO A 104 11.18 -7.17 -0.41
CA PRO A 104 11.51 -5.81 -0.01
C PRO A 104 12.14 -5.81 1.38
N ASP A 105 13.07 -4.88 1.62
CA ASP A 105 13.66 -4.68 2.94
C ASP A 105 12.63 -4.13 3.92
N TYR A 106 11.78 -3.21 3.43
CA TYR A 106 10.71 -2.58 4.21
C TYR A 106 9.40 -2.59 3.45
N LEU A 107 8.31 -2.90 4.16
CA LEU A 107 6.94 -2.65 3.71
C LEU A 107 6.27 -1.67 4.67
N ILE A 108 6.00 -0.47 4.17
CA ILE A 108 5.31 0.59 4.92
C ILE A 108 3.81 0.46 4.62
N ILE A 109 3.03 0.27 5.67
CA ILE A 109 1.59 0.01 5.61
C ILE A 109 0.87 1.23 6.18
N HIS A 110 0.01 1.85 5.35
CA HIS A 110 -0.86 2.93 5.77
C HIS A 110 -2.28 2.41 5.92
N LEU A 111 -2.67 2.07 7.12
CA LEU A 111 -4.01 1.55 7.44
C LEU A 111 -4.50 2.07 8.79
N ILE A 112 -5.82 2.02 8.96
CA ILE A 112 -6.49 2.38 10.22
C ILE A 112 -6.37 1.24 11.26
N SER A 113 -6.04 0.02 10.83
CA SER A 113 -6.03 -1.17 11.68
C SER A 113 -4.68 -1.92 11.63
N TYR A 114 -4.29 -2.51 12.75
CA TYR A 114 -3.08 -3.33 12.87
C TYR A 114 -3.28 -4.80 12.45
N ILE A 115 -4.51 -5.22 12.20
CA ILE A 115 -4.84 -6.62 11.81
C ILE A 115 -3.99 -7.13 10.63
N PRO A 116 -3.75 -6.33 9.56
CA PRO A 116 -2.87 -6.72 8.46
C PRO A 116 -1.46 -7.08 8.88
N LEU A 117 -0.94 -6.35 9.87
CA LEU A 117 0.41 -6.57 10.37
C LEU A 117 0.52 -7.93 11.07
N ILE A 118 -0.47 -8.29 11.89
CA ILE A 118 -0.52 -9.58 12.58
C ILE A 118 -0.51 -10.72 11.55
N LEU A 119 -1.38 -10.64 10.54
CA LEU A 119 -1.48 -11.69 9.53
C LEU A 119 -0.21 -11.80 8.68
N LEU A 120 0.43 -10.67 8.34
CA LEU A 120 1.70 -10.71 7.60
C LEU A 120 2.83 -11.29 8.45
N ASN A 121 2.86 -11.04 9.75
CA ASN A 121 3.86 -11.60 10.65
C ASN A 121 3.79 -13.13 10.76
N LEU A 122 2.61 -13.74 10.55
CA LEU A 122 2.46 -15.19 10.56
C LEU A 122 3.25 -15.92 9.46
N PHE A 123 3.66 -15.20 8.40
CA PHE A 123 4.38 -15.79 7.27
C PHE A 123 5.91 -15.74 7.39
N ASN A 124 6.44 -15.26 8.49
CA ASN A 124 7.87 -15.23 8.80
C ASN A 124 8.77 -14.68 7.67
N TYR A 125 8.50 -13.45 7.22
CA TYR A 125 9.31 -12.78 6.21
C TYR A 125 10.57 -12.14 6.81
N GLN A 126 11.62 -12.00 5.97
CA GLN A 126 12.77 -11.13 6.28
C GLN A 126 12.45 -9.63 6.14
N THR A 127 11.32 -9.30 5.51
CA THR A 127 10.83 -7.93 5.31
C THR A 127 10.42 -7.31 6.64
N LYS A 128 10.92 -6.11 6.92
CA LYS A 128 10.48 -5.32 8.10
C LYS A 128 9.19 -4.58 7.78
N PHE A 129 8.18 -4.75 8.62
CA PHE A 129 6.88 -4.08 8.47
C PHE A 129 6.85 -2.82 9.33
N ILE A 130 6.43 -1.71 8.72
CA ILE A 130 6.22 -0.44 9.40
C ILE A 130 4.75 -0.06 9.22
N LEU A 131 3.99 -0.06 10.32
CA LEU A 131 2.62 0.42 10.32
C LEU A 131 2.62 1.92 10.60
N ARG A 132 2.08 2.68 9.66
CA ARG A 132 1.81 4.11 9.85
C ARG A 132 0.31 4.28 10.08
N ILE A 133 -0.06 4.63 11.29
CA ILE A 133 -1.43 4.99 11.64
C ILE A 133 -1.56 6.49 11.42
N SER A 134 -2.48 6.90 10.54
CA SER A 134 -2.88 8.31 10.46
C SER A 134 -3.71 8.61 11.71
N GLY A 135 -3.14 9.37 12.64
CA GLY A 135 -3.87 9.91 13.78
C GLY A 135 -4.92 10.92 13.29
N TYR A 136 -6.02 10.98 14.02
CA TYR A 136 -7.01 12.05 13.93
C TYR A 136 -6.43 13.35 14.48
#